data_a5ecdf02535d5770793d1b0c1f3bb273
#
_entry.id   a5ecdf02535d5770793d1b0c1f3bb273
#
_cell.length_a   1.000
_cell.length_b   1.000
_cell.length_c   1.000
_cell.angle_alpha   90.00
_cell.angle_beta   90.00
_cell.angle_gamma   90.00
#
_symmetry.space_group_name_H-M   'P 1'
#
loop_
_entity.id
_entity.type
_entity.pdbx_description
1 polymer ?
#
loop_
_entity_poly.entity_id
_entity_poly.type
_entity_poly.pdbx_seq_one_letter_code
_entity_poly.pdbx_strand_id
1 'polypeptide(L)'
;MECPQAINMRLLGQIFVILSSKIDRMSIETQKPIIGFSCGDLNGIGLEIILKTLADSRILDFCTPVIFASSKSVNFYRKSLPESNFSYSSGRDFTKLNPKQVNIYACWEEEVMITPGQLNEIGGKYALLSLEAAGQALKEGHINGLVTAPIHKKNIQSETFNYSGHTPYLKNLFGVKDVLMLMVAENIRIGLLTEHVTISEVNTYITVEGIMSKLKIMHTSLQQDFSIDKPKIAVLGLNPHAGDEGLIGKEELEIIKPAIAEARKNNMLVFGPYSADAFFARGQYEKFDAVLAMYHDQGLIPFKSLAIGEGVNFTAGLTGVRTSPDHGTAFDIAGKGIADHSSFVAATFECIEIIRTRMGYKEMRINPLRRRSARMLAGAVDERIEEQ
;
A
#
# COMPACT_ATOMS: atom_id res chain seq x y z
N MET A 1 -21.20 -24.18 13.28
CA MET A 1 -20.92 -22.73 13.07
C MET A 1 -19.79 -22.38 14.02
N GLU A 2 -18.58 -22.28 13.50
CA GLU A 2 -17.43 -21.86 14.29
C GLU A 2 -17.52 -20.37 14.60
N CYS A 3 -17.16 -19.99 15.81
CA CYS A 3 -17.23 -18.61 16.30
C CYS A 3 -16.35 -17.70 15.43
N PRO A 4 -16.82 -16.54 14.96
CA PRO A 4 -16.04 -15.61 14.13
C PRO A 4 -14.68 -15.21 14.73
N GLN A 5 -14.56 -15.19 16.07
CA GLN A 5 -13.30 -14.90 16.77
C GLN A 5 -12.22 -16.01 16.59
N ALA A 6 -12.63 -17.26 16.43
CA ALA A 6 -11.70 -18.38 16.23
C ALA A 6 -11.12 -18.41 14.83
N ILE A 7 -11.86 -17.92 13.82
CA ILE A 7 -11.40 -17.79 12.44
C ILE A 7 -10.34 -16.69 12.35
N ASN A 8 -10.54 -15.57 13.02
CA ASN A 8 -9.62 -14.43 13.02
C ASN A 8 -8.26 -14.77 13.66
N MET A 9 -8.24 -15.52 14.76
CA MET A 9 -6.99 -15.96 15.40
C MET A 9 -6.21 -16.99 14.54
N ARG A 10 -6.89 -17.83 13.78
CA ARG A 10 -6.23 -18.75 12.85
C ARG A 10 -5.62 -18.03 11.65
N LEU A 11 -6.30 -17.03 11.09
CA LEU A 11 -5.79 -16.20 9.98
C LEU A 11 -4.55 -15.40 10.40
N LEU A 12 -4.61 -14.71 11.55
CA LEU A 12 -3.47 -14.01 12.14
C LEU A 12 -2.30 -14.95 12.39
N GLY A 13 -2.56 -16.16 12.91
CA GLY A 13 -1.54 -17.20 13.09
C GLY A 13 -0.92 -17.64 11.77
N GLN A 14 -1.69 -17.79 10.71
CA GLN A 14 -1.20 -18.17 9.38
C GLN A 14 -0.38 -17.05 8.73
N ILE A 15 -0.83 -15.80 8.81
CA ILE A 15 -0.07 -14.63 8.33
C ILE A 15 1.28 -14.55 9.04
N PHE A 16 1.32 -14.72 10.37
CA PHE A 16 2.56 -14.74 11.13
C PHE A 16 3.48 -15.91 10.76
N VAL A 17 2.94 -17.10 10.52
CA VAL A 17 3.73 -18.29 10.12
C VAL A 17 4.28 -18.16 8.70
N ILE A 18 3.49 -17.66 7.76
CA ILE A 18 3.93 -17.45 6.36
C ILE A 18 5.02 -16.37 6.30
N LEU A 19 4.87 -15.28 7.07
CA LEU A 19 5.86 -14.22 7.14
C LEU A 19 7.15 -14.67 7.84
N SER A 20 7.06 -15.43 8.94
CA SER A 20 8.25 -15.95 9.61
C SER A 20 9.06 -16.89 8.71
N SER A 21 8.40 -17.73 7.90
CA SER A 21 9.07 -18.63 6.95
C SER A 21 9.75 -17.92 5.77
N LYS A 22 9.27 -16.73 5.39
CA LYS A 22 9.94 -15.88 4.39
C LYS A 22 11.14 -15.12 4.99
N ILE A 23 11.09 -14.78 6.28
CA ILE A 23 12.12 -13.99 7.00
C ILE A 23 13.38 -14.82 7.28
N ASP A 24 13.27 -16.14 7.52
CA ASP A 24 14.43 -17.02 7.78
C ASP A 24 15.42 -17.13 6.61
N ARG A 25 15.10 -16.56 5.44
CA ARG A 25 15.99 -16.60 4.26
C ARG A 25 16.94 -15.41 4.12
N MET A 26 16.85 -14.39 4.97
CA MET A 26 17.74 -13.23 4.90
C MET A 26 18.28 -12.88 6.29
N SER A 27 19.36 -13.53 6.68
CA SER A 27 20.20 -13.13 7.83
C SER A 27 20.98 -11.86 7.49
N ILE A 28 20.31 -10.73 7.44
CA ILE A 28 20.91 -9.40 7.56
C ILE A 28 20.31 -8.82 8.84
N GLU A 29 21.13 -8.49 9.82
CA GLU A 29 20.76 -7.67 10.97
C GLU A 29 20.37 -6.27 10.49
N THR A 30 19.20 -6.17 9.85
CA THR A 30 18.64 -4.88 9.45
C THR A 30 17.93 -4.30 10.66
N GLN A 31 18.29 -3.09 11.01
CA GLN A 31 17.58 -2.29 12.00
C GLN A 31 16.08 -2.32 11.69
N LYS A 32 15.23 -2.63 12.70
CA LYS A 32 13.78 -2.71 12.53
C LYS A 32 13.25 -1.41 11.92
N PRO A 33 12.42 -1.46 10.86
CA PRO A 33 11.88 -0.25 10.28
C PRO A 33 10.97 0.48 11.25
N ILE A 34 10.98 1.80 11.21
CA ILE A 34 10.09 2.66 11.97
C ILE A 34 8.83 2.88 11.13
N ILE A 35 7.68 2.43 11.63
CA ILE A 35 6.41 2.54 10.94
C ILE A 35 5.53 3.57 11.64
N GLY A 36 5.16 4.62 10.89
CA GLY A 36 4.21 5.63 11.34
C GLY A 36 2.77 5.20 11.07
N PHE A 37 1.87 5.54 11.99
CA PHE A 37 0.43 5.31 11.88
C PHE A 37 -0.28 6.64 12.02
N SER A 38 -0.89 7.18 10.95
CA SER A 38 -1.78 8.34 11.11
C SER A 38 -3.13 7.89 11.66
N CYS A 39 -3.68 8.62 12.62
CA CYS A 39 -4.85 8.19 13.39
C CYS A 39 -6.17 8.16 12.59
N GLY A 40 -6.22 8.82 11.43
CA GLY A 40 -7.46 9.00 10.68
C GLY A 40 -8.45 9.91 11.39
N ASP A 41 -9.73 9.81 11.00
CA ASP A 41 -10.79 10.57 11.66
C ASP A 41 -10.96 10.13 13.11
N LEU A 42 -10.88 11.08 14.07
CA LEU A 42 -10.94 10.76 15.49
C LEU A 42 -12.29 10.14 15.92
N ASN A 43 -13.36 10.39 15.17
CA ASN A 43 -14.68 9.84 15.46
C ASN A 43 -14.99 8.56 14.68
N GLY A 44 -14.09 8.12 13.80
CA GLY A 44 -14.15 6.86 13.06
C GLY A 44 -13.46 5.71 13.78
N ILE A 45 -13.27 4.61 13.07
CA ILE A 45 -12.62 3.39 13.61
C ILE A 45 -11.08 3.45 13.60
N GLY A 46 -10.47 4.55 13.13
CA GLY A 46 -9.02 4.63 12.88
C GLY A 46 -8.16 4.26 14.09
N LEU A 47 -8.35 4.95 15.23
CA LEU A 47 -7.61 4.62 16.46
C LEU A 47 -7.96 3.24 17.01
N GLU A 48 -9.21 2.79 16.89
CA GLU A 48 -9.61 1.45 17.32
C GLU A 48 -8.82 0.34 16.61
N ILE A 49 -8.76 0.39 15.27
CA ILE A 49 -8.03 -0.63 14.49
C ILE A 49 -6.52 -0.56 14.68
N ILE A 50 -5.94 0.65 14.86
CA ILE A 50 -4.52 0.83 15.20
C ILE A 50 -4.23 0.14 16.53
N LEU A 51 -5.02 0.43 17.57
CA LEU A 51 -4.80 -0.10 18.90
C LEU A 51 -4.96 -1.62 18.96
N LYS A 52 -5.95 -2.19 18.27
CA LYS A 52 -6.12 -3.64 18.12
C LYS A 52 -4.93 -4.28 17.40
N THR A 53 -4.42 -3.66 16.34
CA THR A 53 -3.24 -4.13 15.62
C THR A 53 -2.00 -4.15 16.52
N LEU A 54 -1.81 -3.11 17.32
CA LEU A 54 -0.64 -2.97 18.20
C LEU A 54 -0.79 -3.69 19.56
N ALA A 55 -1.96 -4.25 19.85
CA ALA A 55 -2.18 -5.09 21.02
C ALA A 55 -1.38 -6.40 20.97
N ASP A 56 -1.13 -6.92 19.78
CA ASP A 56 -0.23 -8.05 19.60
C ASP A 56 1.24 -7.61 19.69
N SER A 57 1.88 -7.91 20.82
CA SER A 57 3.28 -7.51 21.08
C SER A 57 4.29 -8.06 20.08
N ARG A 58 3.94 -9.12 19.33
CA ARG A 58 4.81 -9.71 18.29
C ARG A 58 5.12 -8.71 17.17
N ILE A 59 4.28 -7.71 16.96
CA ILE A 59 4.54 -6.66 15.97
C ILE A 59 5.83 -5.89 16.27
N LEU A 60 6.23 -5.80 17.56
CA LEU A 60 7.47 -5.18 17.99
C LEU A 60 8.72 -5.95 17.51
N ASP A 61 8.58 -7.20 17.11
CA ASP A 61 9.68 -7.98 16.52
C ASP A 61 9.96 -7.56 15.08
N PHE A 62 8.96 -6.98 14.40
CA PHE A 62 9.02 -6.63 12.98
C PHE A 62 9.30 -5.14 12.73
N CYS A 63 8.83 -4.24 13.60
CA CYS A 63 8.99 -2.80 13.43
C CYS A 63 9.02 -2.05 14.76
N THR A 64 9.37 -0.75 14.68
CA THR A 64 9.18 0.22 15.76
C THR A 64 7.94 1.06 15.41
N PRO A 65 6.78 0.82 16.05
CA PRO A 65 5.55 1.53 15.73
C PRO A 65 5.50 2.92 16.35
N VAL A 66 5.01 3.91 15.58
CA VAL A 66 4.82 5.30 16.01
C VAL A 66 3.43 5.77 15.63
N ILE A 67 2.55 6.00 16.61
CA ILE A 67 1.21 6.56 16.40
C ILE A 67 1.31 8.08 16.38
N PHE A 68 0.85 8.71 15.32
CA PHE A 68 0.76 10.16 15.19
C PHE A 68 -0.58 10.64 15.75
N ALA A 69 -0.65 10.95 17.04
CA ALA A 69 -1.86 11.38 17.76
C ALA A 69 -1.51 12.06 19.07
N SER A 70 -2.50 12.40 19.91
CA SER A 70 -2.22 12.73 21.31
C SER A 70 -2.38 11.53 22.22
N SER A 71 -1.63 11.48 23.32
CA SER A 71 -1.78 10.44 24.34
C SER A 71 -3.19 10.42 24.95
N LYS A 72 -3.85 11.59 25.05
CA LYS A 72 -5.22 11.70 25.56
C LYS A 72 -6.21 11.00 24.63
N SER A 73 -6.11 11.22 23.30
CA SER A 73 -6.96 10.57 22.30
C SER A 73 -6.72 9.06 22.23
N VAL A 74 -5.47 8.62 22.31
CA VAL A 74 -5.12 7.19 22.38
C VAL A 74 -5.72 6.56 23.64
N ASN A 75 -5.56 7.19 24.80
CA ASN A 75 -6.11 6.68 26.07
C ASN A 75 -7.64 6.68 26.11
N PHE A 76 -8.31 7.61 25.40
CA PHE A 76 -9.76 7.59 25.26
C PHE A 76 -10.24 6.25 24.67
N TYR A 77 -9.67 5.83 23.55
CA TYR A 77 -10.04 4.56 22.90
C TYR A 77 -9.56 3.33 23.68
N ARG A 78 -8.38 3.37 24.32
CA ARG A 78 -7.88 2.26 25.14
C ARG A 78 -8.80 1.87 26.27
N LYS A 79 -9.53 2.82 26.88
CA LYS A 79 -10.49 2.54 27.96
C LYS A 79 -11.64 1.62 27.54
N SER A 80 -12.01 1.65 26.25
CA SER A 80 -13.07 0.81 25.68
C SER A 80 -12.57 -0.49 25.04
N LEU A 81 -11.23 -0.70 25.01
CA LEU A 81 -10.56 -1.83 24.36
C LEU A 81 -9.66 -2.56 25.37
N PRO A 82 -10.19 -3.50 26.18
CA PRO A 82 -9.41 -4.19 27.21
C PRO A 82 -8.16 -4.90 26.69
N GLU A 83 -8.21 -5.42 25.46
CA GLU A 83 -7.08 -6.06 24.76
C GLU A 83 -5.93 -5.11 24.42
N SER A 84 -6.18 -3.79 24.41
CA SER A 84 -5.17 -2.77 24.05
C SER A 84 -4.31 -2.31 25.24
N ASN A 85 -4.10 -3.15 26.22
CA ASN A 85 -3.35 -2.81 27.43
C ASN A 85 -1.84 -3.05 27.24
N PHE A 86 -1.20 -2.27 26.36
CA PHE A 86 0.25 -2.27 26.16
C PHE A 86 0.89 -0.98 26.74
N SER A 87 2.18 -1.06 27.08
CA SER A 87 2.96 0.12 27.47
C SER A 87 3.36 0.93 26.24
N TYR A 88 3.40 2.25 26.39
CA TYR A 88 3.89 3.14 25.34
C TYR A 88 4.77 4.26 25.88
N SER A 89 5.63 4.81 25.05
CA SER A 89 6.32 6.08 25.27
C SER A 89 5.63 7.19 24.47
N SER A 90 5.67 8.43 24.97
CA SER A 90 5.09 9.58 24.26
C SER A 90 6.06 10.76 24.27
N GLY A 91 6.19 11.43 23.13
CA GLY A 91 7.06 12.59 22.96
C GLY A 91 6.98 13.17 21.56
N ARG A 92 7.87 14.15 21.27
CA ARG A 92 8.01 14.78 19.95
C ARG A 92 9.42 14.65 19.37
N ASP A 93 10.21 13.74 19.91
CA ASP A 93 11.63 13.58 19.55
C ASP A 93 11.85 12.18 18.96
N PHE A 94 12.08 12.10 17.66
CA PHE A 94 12.32 10.83 16.96
C PHE A 94 13.60 10.13 17.41
N THR A 95 14.56 10.84 18.00
CA THR A 95 15.81 10.24 18.50
C THR A 95 15.59 9.43 19.79
N LYS A 96 14.43 9.60 20.45
CA LYS A 96 14.07 8.95 21.73
C LYS A 96 13.03 7.86 21.56
N LEU A 97 12.76 7.40 20.33
CA LEU A 97 11.85 6.30 20.11
C LEU A 97 12.34 5.01 20.79
N ASN A 98 11.44 4.33 21.47
CA ASN A 98 11.74 3.04 22.09
C ASN A 98 11.37 1.88 21.16
N PRO A 99 12.33 1.09 20.64
CA PRO A 99 12.06 -0.01 19.71
C PRO A 99 11.38 -1.22 20.36
N LYS A 100 11.24 -1.22 21.70
CA LYS A 100 10.59 -2.30 22.47
C LYS A 100 9.18 -1.94 22.94
N GLN A 101 8.66 -0.80 22.53
CA GLN A 101 7.35 -0.31 22.92
C GLN A 101 6.65 0.37 21.75
N VAL A 102 5.35 0.54 21.86
CA VAL A 102 4.59 1.47 21.01
C VAL A 102 5.01 2.89 21.35
N ASN A 103 5.20 3.73 20.35
CA ASN A 103 5.53 5.14 20.55
C ASN A 103 4.35 6.00 20.10
N ILE A 104 4.13 7.12 20.77
CA ILE A 104 3.17 8.15 20.37
C ILE A 104 3.94 9.40 20.06
N TYR A 105 3.89 9.87 18.81
CA TYR A 105 4.33 11.21 18.45
C TYR A 105 3.19 12.18 18.73
N ALA A 106 3.37 13.05 19.71
CA ALA A 106 2.34 13.97 20.20
C ALA A 106 2.10 15.11 19.19
N CYS A 107 1.15 14.95 18.29
CA CYS A 107 0.80 15.98 17.30
C CYS A 107 0.09 17.18 17.93
N TRP A 108 -0.65 16.95 19.03
CA TRP A 108 -1.33 17.99 19.85
C TRP A 108 -1.36 17.58 21.31
N GLU A 109 -1.59 18.53 22.21
CA GLU A 109 -1.60 18.33 23.67
C GLU A 109 -2.96 18.64 24.32
N GLU A 110 -3.76 19.47 23.65
CA GLU A 110 -5.09 19.83 24.14
C GLU A 110 -6.00 18.62 24.28
N GLU A 111 -6.99 18.75 25.14
CA GLU A 111 -8.05 17.77 25.27
C GLU A 111 -9.09 17.98 24.18
N VAL A 112 -9.43 16.91 23.47
CA VAL A 112 -10.33 16.94 22.31
C VAL A 112 -11.58 16.17 22.66
N MET A 113 -12.75 16.75 22.39
CA MET A 113 -14.01 16.07 22.53
C MET A 113 -14.17 15.05 21.39
N ILE A 114 -13.98 13.77 21.70
CA ILE A 114 -14.16 12.66 20.75
C ILE A 114 -15.60 12.17 20.89
N THR A 115 -16.31 12.10 19.77
CA THR A 115 -17.71 11.64 19.68
C THR A 115 -17.81 10.52 18.63
N PRO A 116 -17.47 9.27 18.99
CA PRO A 116 -17.43 8.19 18.02
C PRO A 116 -18.74 8.02 17.26
N GLY A 117 -18.65 7.80 15.96
CA GLY A 117 -19.80 7.66 15.07
C GLY A 117 -20.39 8.99 14.56
N GLN A 118 -19.90 10.14 15.03
CA GLN A 118 -20.42 11.45 14.60
C GLN A 118 -19.46 12.14 13.62
N LEU A 119 -19.97 12.49 12.46
CA LEU A 119 -19.26 13.30 11.51
C LEU A 119 -19.26 14.77 11.96
N ASN A 120 -18.09 15.31 12.32
CA ASN A 120 -17.91 16.70 12.70
C ASN A 120 -16.54 17.25 12.28
N GLU A 121 -16.38 18.57 12.35
CA GLU A 121 -15.13 19.25 11.97
C GLU A 121 -13.93 18.86 12.85
N ILE A 122 -14.18 18.54 14.12
CA ILE A 122 -13.11 18.15 15.07
C ILE A 122 -12.44 16.88 14.59
N GLY A 123 -13.21 15.84 14.20
CA GLY A 123 -12.66 14.58 13.67
C GLY A 123 -11.74 14.81 12.48
N GLY A 124 -12.17 15.67 11.54
CA GLY A 124 -11.39 16.03 10.34
C GLY A 124 -10.14 16.86 10.65
N LYS A 125 -10.24 17.86 11.51
CA LYS A 125 -9.12 18.74 11.91
C LYS A 125 -7.94 17.91 12.48
N TYR A 126 -8.21 17.03 13.42
CA TYR A 126 -7.15 16.23 14.05
C TYR A 126 -6.66 15.08 13.16
N ALA A 127 -7.51 14.57 12.25
CA ALA A 127 -7.07 13.68 11.19
C ALA A 127 -6.04 14.35 10.28
N LEU A 128 -6.25 15.63 9.94
CA LEU A 128 -5.31 16.42 9.14
C LEU A 128 -3.98 16.63 9.87
N LEU A 129 -4.02 17.10 11.12
CA LEU A 129 -2.80 17.31 11.93
C LEU A 129 -1.95 16.03 12.03
N SER A 130 -2.62 14.89 12.23
CA SER A 130 -1.95 13.59 12.25
C SER A 130 -1.33 13.23 10.92
N LEU A 131 -2.07 13.41 9.81
CA LEU A 131 -1.59 13.09 8.47
C LEU A 131 -0.42 13.99 8.05
N GLU A 132 -0.49 15.29 8.34
CA GLU A 132 0.58 16.24 8.04
C GLU A 132 1.87 15.89 8.79
N ALA A 133 1.77 15.65 10.11
CA ALA A 133 2.93 15.27 10.92
C ALA A 133 3.55 13.94 10.44
N ALA A 134 2.71 12.93 10.17
CA ALA A 134 3.19 11.63 9.70
C ALA A 134 3.78 11.69 8.29
N GLY A 135 3.12 12.43 7.38
CA GLY A 135 3.60 12.63 6.01
C GLY A 135 4.95 13.37 5.98
N GLN A 136 5.10 14.42 6.80
CA GLN A 136 6.36 15.16 6.91
C GLN A 136 7.46 14.28 7.50
N ALA A 137 7.18 13.51 8.55
CA ALA A 137 8.11 12.56 9.14
C ALA A 137 8.59 11.51 8.13
N LEU A 138 7.70 11.02 7.26
CA LEU A 138 8.06 10.10 6.18
C LEU A 138 8.95 10.78 5.14
N LYS A 139 8.63 12.01 4.75
CA LYS A 139 9.40 12.78 3.77
C LYS A 139 10.81 13.09 4.27
N GLU A 140 10.96 13.40 5.54
CA GLU A 140 12.24 13.71 6.19
C GLU A 140 13.06 12.46 6.57
N GLY A 141 12.46 11.26 6.43
CA GLY A 141 13.12 9.99 6.75
C GLY A 141 13.18 9.66 8.24
N HIS A 142 12.39 10.33 9.08
CA HIS A 142 12.23 10.00 10.50
C HIS A 142 11.48 8.69 10.72
N ILE A 143 10.62 8.32 9.75
CA ILE A 143 9.98 7.02 9.66
C ILE A 143 10.26 6.40 8.29
N ASN A 144 10.27 5.07 8.22
CA ASN A 144 10.58 4.33 6.99
C ASN A 144 9.34 4.07 6.14
N GLY A 145 8.17 3.99 6.77
CA GLY A 145 6.88 3.79 6.11
C GLY A 145 5.75 4.38 6.89
N LEU A 146 4.63 4.60 6.20
CA LEU A 146 3.41 5.19 6.75
C LEU A 146 2.21 4.30 6.43
N VAL A 147 1.49 3.89 7.46
CA VAL A 147 0.17 3.25 7.35
C VAL A 147 -0.89 4.27 7.74
N THR A 148 -1.79 4.61 6.82
CA THR A 148 -2.80 5.63 7.10
C THR A 148 -4.13 5.00 7.48
N ALA A 149 -4.67 5.38 8.64
CA ALA A 149 -6.05 5.06 8.99
C ALA A 149 -7.04 5.93 8.20
N PRO A 150 -8.29 5.48 8.04
CA PRO A 150 -9.26 6.13 7.18
C PRO A 150 -9.62 7.56 7.61
N ILE A 151 -9.78 8.45 6.62
CA ILE A 151 -10.28 9.81 6.78
C ILE A 151 -11.62 9.98 6.07
N HIS A 152 -12.42 10.93 6.54
CA HIS A 152 -13.64 11.31 5.84
C HIS A 152 -13.38 12.53 4.94
N LYS A 153 -13.62 12.35 3.63
CA LYS A 153 -13.20 13.31 2.60
C LYS A 153 -13.84 14.71 2.71
N LYS A 154 -15.00 14.84 3.35
CA LYS A 154 -15.68 16.14 3.51
C LYS A 154 -15.19 16.92 4.73
N ASN A 155 -15.07 16.27 5.89
CA ASN A 155 -14.73 16.98 7.13
C ASN A 155 -13.25 17.29 7.30
N ILE A 156 -12.36 16.66 6.50
CA ILE A 156 -10.94 16.99 6.48
C ILE A 156 -10.63 18.24 5.60
N GLN A 157 -11.58 18.65 4.74
CA GLN A 157 -11.40 19.83 3.90
C GLN A 157 -11.22 21.08 4.76
N SER A 158 -10.26 21.91 4.38
CA SER A 158 -9.96 23.18 5.04
C SER A 158 -9.34 24.15 4.02
N GLU A 159 -9.11 25.38 4.40
CA GLU A 159 -8.40 26.36 3.54
C GLU A 159 -6.99 25.86 3.14
N THR A 160 -6.34 25.07 4.01
CA THR A 160 -5.00 24.53 3.78
C THR A 160 -5.00 23.12 3.17
N PHE A 161 -6.13 22.41 3.18
CA PHE A 161 -6.24 21.04 2.67
C PHE A 161 -7.39 20.91 1.68
N ASN A 162 -7.09 21.14 0.41
CA ASN A 162 -8.04 21.01 -0.70
C ASN A 162 -7.69 19.79 -1.59
N TYR A 163 -7.55 18.61 -0.96
CA TYR A 163 -7.27 17.37 -1.65
C TYR A 163 -8.42 16.38 -1.49
N SER A 164 -8.69 15.58 -2.52
CA SER A 164 -9.73 14.56 -2.49
C SER A 164 -9.43 13.34 -1.60
N GLY A 165 -8.28 13.33 -0.91
CA GLY A 165 -7.87 12.26 -0.01
C GLY A 165 -6.35 12.16 0.20
N HIS A 166 -5.90 11.07 0.80
CA HIS A 166 -4.48 10.83 1.12
C HIS A 166 -3.57 10.86 -0.11
N THR A 167 -3.94 10.17 -1.18
CA THR A 167 -3.09 9.98 -2.37
C THR A 167 -2.70 11.29 -3.05
N PRO A 168 -3.63 12.21 -3.41
CA PRO A 168 -3.27 13.48 -4.01
C PRO A 168 -2.50 14.40 -3.05
N TYR A 169 -2.78 14.36 -1.75
CA TYR A 169 -1.99 15.08 -0.74
C TYR A 169 -0.54 14.60 -0.71
N LEU A 170 -0.33 13.28 -0.58
CA LEU A 170 1.02 12.72 -0.53
C LEU A 170 1.77 12.89 -1.86
N LYS A 171 1.09 12.77 -3.00
CA LYS A 171 1.66 13.09 -4.31
C LYS A 171 2.24 14.51 -4.34
N ASN A 172 1.48 15.50 -3.85
CA ASN A 172 1.92 16.87 -3.76
C ASN A 172 3.06 17.04 -2.73
N LEU A 173 2.93 16.48 -1.53
CA LEU A 173 3.93 16.55 -0.47
C LEU A 173 5.29 16.01 -0.94
N PHE A 174 5.33 14.91 -1.66
CA PHE A 174 6.55 14.30 -2.19
C PHE A 174 7.02 14.94 -3.51
N GLY A 175 6.23 15.80 -4.14
CA GLY A 175 6.56 16.47 -5.39
C GLY A 175 6.71 15.50 -6.57
N VAL A 176 6.04 14.35 -6.54
CA VAL A 176 6.09 13.36 -7.62
C VAL A 176 5.07 13.69 -8.71
N LYS A 177 5.45 13.43 -9.98
CA LYS A 177 4.62 13.77 -11.13
C LYS A 177 3.32 12.97 -11.19
N ASP A 178 3.40 11.68 -10.87
CA ASP A 178 2.24 10.77 -10.90
C ASP A 178 2.44 9.63 -9.89
N VAL A 179 1.34 9.00 -9.49
CA VAL A 179 1.29 7.85 -8.59
C VAL A 179 0.28 6.84 -9.11
N LEU A 180 0.34 5.61 -8.62
CA LEU A 180 -0.59 4.55 -8.97
C LEU A 180 -1.21 3.99 -7.69
N MET A 181 -2.54 3.99 -7.61
CA MET A 181 -3.26 3.20 -6.64
C MET A 181 -3.15 1.73 -7.03
N LEU A 182 -2.42 0.98 -6.23
CA LEU A 182 -2.20 -0.46 -6.43
C LEU A 182 -2.86 -1.22 -5.28
N MET A 183 -3.90 -1.95 -5.59
CA MET A 183 -4.53 -2.87 -4.66
C MET A 183 -3.72 -4.16 -4.63
N VAL A 184 -3.35 -4.60 -3.44
CA VAL A 184 -2.44 -5.73 -3.22
C VAL A 184 -3.09 -6.73 -2.26
N ALA A 185 -3.06 -7.99 -2.63
CA ALA A 185 -3.29 -9.15 -1.78
C ALA A 185 -2.28 -10.24 -2.19
N GLU A 186 -2.18 -11.32 -1.41
CA GLU A 186 -1.13 -12.33 -1.56
C GLU A 186 -0.85 -12.73 -3.03
N ASN A 187 -1.90 -12.99 -3.81
CA ASN A 187 -1.79 -13.53 -5.17
C ASN A 187 -2.27 -12.58 -6.27
N ILE A 188 -2.66 -11.35 -5.95
CA ILE A 188 -3.23 -10.45 -6.94
C ILE A 188 -2.83 -9.00 -6.68
N ARG A 189 -2.42 -8.30 -7.74
CA ARG A 189 -2.14 -6.86 -7.73
C ARG A 189 -2.89 -6.20 -8.85
N ILE A 190 -3.74 -5.23 -8.51
CA ILE A 190 -4.53 -4.48 -9.50
C ILE A 190 -4.27 -3.00 -9.35
N GLY A 191 -3.71 -2.39 -10.39
CA GLY A 191 -3.55 -0.95 -10.52
C GLY A 191 -4.68 -0.32 -11.32
N LEU A 192 -4.99 0.92 -11.01
CA LEU A 192 -6.08 1.66 -11.65
C LEU A 192 -5.52 2.81 -12.50
N LEU A 193 -5.96 2.87 -13.76
CA LEU A 193 -5.65 4.02 -14.62
C LEU A 193 -6.39 5.26 -14.11
N THR A 194 -7.70 5.10 -13.83
CA THR A 194 -8.54 6.13 -13.22
C THR A 194 -9.10 5.64 -11.89
N GLU A 195 -9.14 6.52 -10.87
CA GLU A 195 -9.58 6.18 -9.52
C GLU A 195 -10.98 6.76 -9.22
N HIS A 196 -11.05 8.00 -8.82
CA HIS A 196 -12.26 8.66 -8.31
C HIS A 196 -12.80 9.69 -9.33
N VAL A 197 -13.15 9.20 -10.50
CA VAL A 197 -13.80 9.97 -11.58
C VAL A 197 -15.15 9.36 -11.92
N THR A 198 -16.07 10.16 -12.46
CA THR A 198 -17.36 9.63 -12.90
C THR A 198 -17.16 8.71 -14.13
N ILE A 199 -18.06 7.73 -14.30
CA ILE A 199 -17.99 6.82 -15.45
C ILE A 199 -18.01 7.57 -16.78
N SER A 200 -18.77 8.66 -16.87
CA SER A 200 -18.81 9.53 -18.07
C SER A 200 -17.49 10.21 -18.39
N GLU A 201 -16.64 10.42 -17.38
CA GLU A 201 -15.34 11.06 -17.54
C GLU A 201 -14.20 10.07 -17.82
N VAL A 202 -14.39 8.79 -17.50
CA VAL A 202 -13.33 7.77 -17.65
C VAL A 202 -12.65 7.85 -19.01
N ASN A 203 -13.43 7.94 -20.09
CA ASN A 203 -12.90 7.96 -21.45
C ASN A 203 -11.93 9.14 -21.70
N THR A 204 -12.10 10.27 -21.03
CA THR A 204 -11.21 11.44 -21.21
C THR A 204 -9.79 11.20 -20.66
N TYR A 205 -9.65 10.25 -19.74
CA TYR A 205 -8.37 9.88 -19.12
C TYR A 205 -7.68 8.71 -19.85
N ILE A 206 -8.37 8.03 -20.78
CA ILE A 206 -7.78 6.94 -21.57
C ILE A 206 -6.92 7.56 -22.66
N THR A 207 -5.65 7.72 -22.39
CA THR A 207 -4.64 8.25 -23.31
C THR A 207 -3.40 7.36 -23.33
N VAL A 208 -2.65 7.40 -24.43
CA VAL A 208 -1.38 6.65 -24.55
C VAL A 208 -0.43 7.06 -23.44
N GLU A 209 -0.29 8.37 -23.20
CA GLU A 209 0.59 8.92 -22.17
C GLU A 209 0.16 8.52 -20.77
N GLY A 210 -1.15 8.54 -20.47
CA GLY A 210 -1.71 8.14 -19.18
C GLY A 210 -1.45 6.66 -18.89
N ILE A 211 -1.73 5.78 -19.85
CA ILE A 211 -1.47 4.34 -19.74
C ILE A 211 0.03 4.09 -19.56
N MET A 212 0.89 4.73 -20.36
CA MET A 212 2.33 4.59 -20.25
C MET A 212 2.88 5.09 -18.93
N SER A 213 2.34 6.19 -18.37
CA SER A 213 2.72 6.68 -17.04
C SER A 213 2.43 5.62 -15.96
N LYS A 214 1.20 5.07 -15.94
CA LYS A 214 0.81 4.05 -14.96
C LYS A 214 1.58 2.74 -15.14
N LEU A 215 1.82 2.29 -16.38
CA LEU A 215 2.62 1.10 -16.67
C LEU A 215 4.07 1.24 -16.20
N LYS A 216 4.70 2.41 -16.38
CA LYS A 216 6.06 2.68 -15.88
C LYS A 216 6.13 2.62 -14.36
N ILE A 217 5.17 3.26 -13.67
CA ILE A 217 5.09 3.23 -12.20
C ILE A 217 4.89 1.79 -11.73
N MET A 218 3.93 1.07 -12.31
CA MET A 218 3.63 -0.32 -11.97
C MET A 218 4.85 -1.22 -12.19
N HIS A 219 5.49 -1.15 -13.35
CA HIS A 219 6.66 -1.95 -13.69
C HIS A 219 7.81 -1.70 -12.71
N THR A 220 8.11 -0.43 -12.41
CA THR A 220 9.16 -0.07 -11.44
C THR A 220 8.83 -0.57 -10.05
N SER A 221 7.57 -0.41 -9.62
CA SER A 221 7.12 -0.89 -8.32
C SER A 221 7.20 -2.41 -8.20
N LEU A 222 6.77 -3.16 -9.23
CA LEU A 222 6.89 -4.62 -9.23
C LEU A 222 8.34 -5.09 -9.09
N GLN A 223 9.29 -4.36 -9.66
CA GLN A 223 10.71 -4.67 -9.52
C GLN A 223 11.27 -4.31 -8.14
N GLN A 224 11.05 -3.08 -7.69
CA GLN A 224 11.70 -2.57 -6.47
C GLN A 224 10.97 -2.91 -5.19
N ASP A 225 9.63 -3.00 -5.23
CA ASP A 225 8.78 -3.15 -4.05
C ASP A 225 8.32 -4.60 -3.85
N PHE A 226 8.33 -5.41 -4.93
CA PHE A 226 7.89 -6.81 -4.92
C PHE A 226 8.96 -7.81 -5.39
N SER A 227 10.18 -7.36 -5.69
CA SER A 227 11.33 -8.20 -6.15
C SER A 227 11.03 -9.04 -7.40
N ILE A 228 10.24 -8.54 -8.34
CA ILE A 228 9.91 -9.24 -9.58
C ILE A 228 10.75 -8.68 -10.72
N ASP A 229 11.84 -9.35 -11.10
CA ASP A 229 12.82 -8.83 -12.09
C ASP A 229 12.21 -8.55 -13.45
N LYS A 230 11.33 -9.42 -13.94
CA LYS A 230 10.70 -9.35 -15.27
C LYS A 230 9.18 -9.41 -15.15
N PRO A 231 8.55 -8.36 -14.59
CA PRO A 231 7.13 -8.39 -14.29
C PRO A 231 6.28 -8.48 -15.56
N LYS A 232 5.31 -9.39 -15.53
CA LYS A 232 4.28 -9.54 -16.56
C LYS A 232 3.04 -8.77 -16.15
N ILE A 233 2.66 -7.79 -16.95
CA ILE A 233 1.51 -6.92 -16.67
C ILE A 233 0.41 -7.20 -17.69
N ALA A 234 -0.79 -7.51 -17.21
CA ALA A 234 -1.99 -7.55 -18.03
C ALA A 234 -2.64 -6.16 -18.08
N VAL A 235 -3.13 -5.75 -19.24
CA VAL A 235 -3.93 -4.54 -19.42
C VAL A 235 -5.33 -4.95 -19.83
N LEU A 236 -6.34 -4.47 -19.11
CA LEU A 236 -7.75 -4.71 -19.48
C LEU A 236 -8.18 -3.74 -20.58
N GLY A 237 -9.17 -4.16 -21.38
CA GLY A 237 -9.87 -3.25 -22.27
C GLY A 237 -10.77 -2.31 -21.49
N LEU A 238 -11.16 -1.20 -22.09
CA LEU A 238 -12.16 -0.28 -21.56
C LEU A 238 -13.57 -0.82 -21.83
N ASN A 239 -13.80 -1.23 -23.08
CA ASN A 239 -15.11 -1.63 -23.58
C ASN A 239 -15.39 -3.14 -23.40
N PRO A 240 -16.66 -3.55 -23.41
CA PRO A 240 -17.03 -4.97 -23.47
C PRO A 240 -16.30 -5.69 -24.61
N HIS A 241 -15.91 -6.94 -24.38
CA HIS A 241 -15.16 -7.77 -25.32
C HIS A 241 -13.86 -7.12 -25.83
N ALA A 242 -13.26 -6.20 -25.05
CA ALA A 242 -12.11 -5.40 -25.43
C ALA A 242 -12.32 -4.68 -26.79
N GLY A 243 -13.53 -4.12 -26.98
CA GLY A 243 -13.90 -3.31 -28.13
C GLY A 243 -14.32 -4.10 -29.37
N ASP A 244 -14.24 -5.44 -29.36
CA ASP A 244 -14.62 -6.34 -30.47
C ASP A 244 -14.12 -5.82 -31.85
N GLU A 245 -12.80 -5.64 -31.95
CA GLU A 245 -12.11 -5.10 -33.15
C GLU A 245 -12.63 -3.72 -33.62
N GLY A 246 -13.15 -2.91 -32.69
CA GLY A 246 -13.66 -1.56 -32.95
C GLY A 246 -15.17 -1.49 -33.22
N LEU A 247 -15.87 -2.60 -33.09
CA LEU A 247 -17.33 -2.64 -33.22
C LEU A 247 -18.00 -2.01 -32.00
N ILE A 248 -17.44 -2.22 -30.80
CA ILE A 248 -17.93 -1.72 -29.51
C ILE A 248 -16.97 -0.67 -28.94
N GLY A 249 -16.67 0.38 -29.69
CA GLY A 249 -15.67 1.39 -29.31
C GLY A 249 -14.33 1.17 -29.98
N LYS A 250 -13.53 2.24 -30.03
CA LYS A 250 -12.24 2.25 -30.74
C LYS A 250 -11.04 2.46 -29.82
N GLU A 251 -11.28 2.69 -28.54
CA GLU A 251 -10.25 3.03 -27.55
C GLU A 251 -9.18 1.94 -27.46
N GLU A 252 -9.57 0.68 -27.62
CA GLU A 252 -8.63 -0.44 -27.65
C GLU A 252 -7.71 -0.40 -28.85
N LEU A 253 -8.24 -0.07 -30.04
CA LEU A 253 -7.48 -0.03 -31.28
C LEU A 253 -6.61 1.23 -31.37
N GLU A 254 -7.20 2.40 -31.02
CA GLU A 254 -6.59 3.70 -31.27
C GLU A 254 -5.67 4.15 -30.12
N ILE A 255 -5.89 3.62 -28.89
CA ILE A 255 -5.18 4.10 -27.68
C ILE A 255 -4.50 2.94 -26.94
N ILE A 256 -5.25 1.91 -26.49
CA ILE A 256 -4.73 0.91 -25.56
C ILE A 256 -3.69 0.00 -26.25
N LYS A 257 -3.97 -0.52 -27.45
CA LYS A 257 -3.01 -1.33 -28.21
C LYS A 257 -1.74 -0.55 -28.56
N PRO A 258 -1.79 0.71 -29.05
CA PRO A 258 -0.61 1.56 -29.21
C PRO A 258 0.20 1.73 -27.94
N ALA A 259 -0.43 1.99 -26.79
CA ALA A 259 0.26 2.12 -25.50
C ALA A 259 0.97 0.83 -25.09
N ILE A 260 0.33 -0.33 -25.26
CA ILE A 260 0.94 -1.64 -25.02
C ILE A 260 2.14 -1.88 -25.95
N ALA A 261 2.00 -1.53 -27.22
CA ALA A 261 3.10 -1.66 -28.21
C ALA A 261 4.30 -0.77 -27.83
N GLU A 262 4.04 0.45 -27.36
CA GLU A 262 5.09 1.35 -26.87
C GLU A 262 5.74 0.81 -25.60
N ALA A 263 4.98 0.28 -24.64
CA ALA A 263 5.50 -0.33 -23.44
C ALA A 263 6.45 -1.50 -23.77
N ARG A 264 6.09 -2.34 -24.74
CA ARG A 264 6.94 -3.45 -25.20
C ARG A 264 8.24 -2.96 -25.85
N LYS A 265 8.21 -1.86 -26.62
CA LYS A 265 9.43 -1.23 -27.16
C LYS A 265 10.36 -0.74 -26.05
N ASN A 266 9.81 -0.39 -24.89
CA ASN A 266 10.56 -0.02 -23.69
C ASN A 266 10.93 -1.25 -22.80
N ASN A 267 10.95 -2.47 -23.36
CA ASN A 267 11.30 -3.73 -22.71
C ASN A 267 10.40 -4.12 -21.50
N MET A 268 9.17 -3.64 -21.46
CA MET A 268 8.18 -4.08 -20.48
C MET A 268 7.37 -5.26 -21.02
N LEU A 269 7.14 -6.29 -20.22
CA LEU A 269 6.30 -7.44 -20.56
C LEU A 269 4.83 -7.12 -20.31
N VAL A 270 4.20 -6.43 -21.24
CA VAL A 270 2.81 -5.97 -21.16
C VAL A 270 1.96 -6.70 -22.17
N PHE A 271 0.81 -7.19 -21.77
CA PHE A 271 -0.09 -8.03 -22.56
C PHE A 271 -1.53 -7.51 -22.51
N GLY A 272 -2.29 -7.74 -23.56
CA GLY A 272 -3.69 -7.30 -23.69
C GLY A 272 -3.93 -6.52 -24.99
N PRO A 273 -5.01 -5.73 -25.09
CA PRO A 273 -6.05 -5.59 -24.05
C PRO A 273 -6.90 -6.86 -23.91
N TYR A 274 -7.29 -7.20 -22.65
CA TYR A 274 -8.14 -8.34 -22.36
C TYR A 274 -9.57 -7.89 -22.05
N SER A 275 -10.55 -8.70 -22.45
CA SER A 275 -11.94 -8.55 -21.98
C SER A 275 -12.01 -8.83 -20.49
N ALA A 276 -12.43 -7.83 -19.69
CA ALA A 276 -12.30 -7.86 -18.24
C ALA A 276 -13.09 -9.01 -17.61
N ASP A 277 -14.33 -9.24 -18.04
CA ASP A 277 -15.19 -10.30 -17.55
C ASP A 277 -14.59 -11.70 -17.77
N ALA A 278 -14.18 -11.99 -19.01
CA ALA A 278 -13.56 -13.28 -19.35
C ALA A 278 -12.19 -13.47 -18.70
N PHE A 279 -11.44 -12.39 -18.51
CA PHE A 279 -10.11 -12.43 -17.91
C PHE A 279 -10.16 -12.92 -16.45
N PHE A 280 -11.05 -12.35 -15.64
CA PHE A 280 -11.20 -12.76 -14.25
C PHE A 280 -11.97 -14.09 -14.13
N ALA A 281 -13.06 -14.28 -14.87
CA ALA A 281 -13.85 -15.52 -14.81
C ALA A 281 -13.05 -16.78 -15.17
N ARG A 282 -12.02 -16.65 -15.99
CA ARG A 282 -11.14 -17.78 -16.39
C ARG A 282 -9.85 -17.87 -15.58
N GLY A 283 -9.69 -17.12 -14.50
CA GLY A 283 -8.49 -17.13 -13.68
C GLY A 283 -7.22 -16.69 -14.43
N GLN A 284 -7.34 -15.92 -15.52
CA GLN A 284 -6.16 -15.54 -16.31
C GLN A 284 -5.22 -14.62 -15.56
N TYR A 285 -5.71 -13.90 -14.55
CA TYR A 285 -4.91 -13.02 -13.68
C TYR A 285 -3.75 -13.76 -12.99
N GLU A 286 -3.89 -15.06 -12.72
CA GLU A 286 -2.84 -15.88 -12.09
C GLU A 286 -1.57 -16.02 -12.94
N LYS A 287 -1.64 -15.72 -14.24
CA LYS A 287 -0.50 -15.77 -15.18
C LYS A 287 0.32 -14.48 -15.18
N PHE A 288 -0.12 -13.47 -14.45
CA PHE A 288 0.44 -12.12 -14.45
C PHE A 288 0.82 -11.69 -13.03
N ASP A 289 1.80 -10.84 -12.94
CA ASP A 289 2.27 -10.28 -11.67
C ASP A 289 1.41 -9.09 -11.24
N ALA A 290 0.79 -8.40 -12.19
CA ALA A 290 -0.18 -7.33 -11.94
C ALA A 290 -1.13 -7.12 -13.13
N VAL A 291 -2.26 -6.48 -12.85
CA VAL A 291 -3.29 -6.11 -13.81
C VAL A 291 -3.49 -4.60 -13.79
N LEU A 292 -3.50 -3.93 -14.93
CA LEU A 292 -3.91 -2.54 -15.07
C LEU A 292 -5.36 -2.49 -15.54
N ALA A 293 -6.25 -2.04 -14.66
CA ALA A 293 -7.65 -1.78 -14.97
C ALA A 293 -7.85 -0.32 -15.42
N MET A 294 -8.81 -0.09 -16.31
CA MET A 294 -9.06 1.24 -16.87
C MET A 294 -9.80 2.15 -15.89
N TYR A 295 -10.64 1.60 -15.03
CA TYR A 295 -11.41 2.37 -14.05
C TYR A 295 -11.63 1.57 -12.75
N HIS A 296 -12.06 2.30 -11.73
CA HIS A 296 -12.15 1.84 -10.36
C HIS A 296 -12.89 0.50 -10.21
N ASP A 297 -14.16 0.41 -10.61
CA ASP A 297 -14.97 -0.77 -10.34
C ASP A 297 -14.55 -1.96 -11.20
N GLN A 298 -13.99 -1.74 -12.40
CA GLN A 298 -13.41 -2.80 -13.24
C GLN A 298 -12.31 -3.57 -12.51
N GLY A 299 -11.53 -2.89 -11.70
CA GLY A 299 -10.45 -3.49 -10.92
C GLY A 299 -10.89 -3.93 -9.53
N LEU A 300 -11.67 -3.11 -8.81
CA LEU A 300 -11.96 -3.34 -7.40
C LEU A 300 -13.06 -4.37 -7.14
N ILE A 301 -14.03 -4.52 -8.03
CA ILE A 301 -15.04 -5.57 -7.88
C ILE A 301 -14.40 -6.97 -7.87
N PRO A 302 -13.62 -7.36 -8.89
CA PRO A 302 -12.95 -8.66 -8.86
C PRO A 302 -11.89 -8.74 -7.75
N PHE A 303 -11.15 -7.66 -7.46
CA PHE A 303 -10.17 -7.67 -6.36
C PHE A 303 -10.83 -8.01 -5.02
N LYS A 304 -11.89 -7.29 -4.65
CA LYS A 304 -12.60 -7.51 -3.38
C LYS A 304 -13.31 -8.87 -3.30
N SER A 305 -13.68 -9.43 -4.44
CA SER A 305 -14.27 -10.77 -4.50
C SER A 305 -13.23 -11.89 -4.31
N LEU A 306 -11.96 -11.63 -4.69
CA LEU A 306 -10.87 -12.60 -4.60
C LEU A 306 -10.05 -12.44 -3.31
N ALA A 307 -9.92 -11.21 -2.77
CA ALA A 307 -9.08 -10.85 -1.63
C ALA A 307 -9.91 -10.42 -0.41
N ILE A 308 -10.82 -11.29 0.04
CA ILE A 308 -11.75 -10.97 1.15
C ILE A 308 -10.96 -10.76 2.45
N GLY A 309 -11.05 -9.55 3.01
CA GLY A 309 -10.45 -9.20 4.31
C GLY A 309 -8.94 -8.96 4.33
N GLU A 310 -8.24 -9.13 3.20
CA GLU A 310 -6.78 -9.02 3.10
C GLU A 310 -6.30 -7.90 2.18
N GLY A 311 -7.22 -7.13 1.60
CA GLY A 311 -6.92 -6.08 0.65
C GLY A 311 -6.12 -4.94 1.27
N VAL A 312 -5.00 -4.58 0.62
CA VAL A 312 -4.14 -3.45 0.97
C VAL A 312 -4.12 -2.47 -0.19
N ASN A 313 -4.32 -1.19 0.11
CA ASN A 313 -4.10 -0.12 -0.85
C ASN A 313 -2.67 0.42 -0.68
N PHE A 314 -1.82 0.16 -1.66
CA PHE A 314 -0.46 0.68 -1.74
C PHE A 314 -0.39 1.84 -2.74
N THR A 315 0.24 2.95 -2.35
CA THR A 315 0.46 4.09 -3.24
C THR A 315 1.83 3.95 -3.91
N ALA A 316 1.86 3.31 -5.07
CA ALA A 316 3.09 3.14 -5.86
C ALA A 316 3.52 4.46 -6.52
N GLY A 317 4.82 4.65 -6.71
CA GLY A 317 5.41 5.85 -7.33
C GLY A 317 5.82 6.94 -6.33
N LEU A 318 5.50 6.81 -5.04
CA LEU A 318 6.08 7.67 -4.00
C LEU A 318 7.52 7.25 -3.67
N THR A 319 8.34 8.21 -3.28
CA THR A 319 9.69 7.94 -2.76
C THR A 319 9.64 7.29 -1.38
N GLY A 320 8.65 7.64 -0.54
CA GLY A 320 8.32 6.95 0.70
C GLY A 320 7.35 5.77 0.47
N VAL A 321 7.29 4.84 1.41
CA VAL A 321 6.32 3.73 1.38
C VAL A 321 5.06 4.13 2.12
N ARG A 322 3.90 4.05 1.46
CA ARG A 322 2.62 4.29 2.11
C ARG A 322 1.61 3.23 1.74
N THR A 323 1.02 2.62 2.76
CA THR A 323 -0.08 1.67 2.64
C THR A 323 -1.32 2.14 3.42
N SER A 324 -2.46 1.57 3.15
CA SER A 324 -3.69 1.76 3.91
C SER A 324 -4.61 0.54 3.80
N PRO A 325 -5.53 0.35 4.76
CA PRO A 325 -6.55 -0.67 4.64
C PRO A 325 -7.54 -0.36 3.52
N ASP A 326 -8.29 -1.37 3.10
CA ASP A 326 -9.29 -1.29 2.03
C ASP A 326 -10.72 -0.96 2.54
N HIS A 327 -10.83 -0.23 3.63
CA HIS A 327 -12.13 0.20 4.20
C HIS A 327 -12.11 1.68 4.57
N GLY A 328 -13.31 2.24 4.82
CA GLY A 328 -13.51 3.63 5.22
C GLY A 328 -13.56 3.83 6.74
N THR A 329 -14.05 5.00 7.15
CA THR A 329 -14.16 5.45 8.54
C THR A 329 -15.16 4.67 9.39
N ALA A 330 -16.13 3.99 8.77
CA ALA A 330 -17.14 3.13 9.39
C ALA A 330 -17.75 3.73 10.67
N PHE A 331 -18.31 4.94 10.55
CA PHE A 331 -18.90 5.68 11.67
C PHE A 331 -20.03 4.93 12.38
N ASP A 332 -20.73 4.05 11.67
CA ASP A 332 -21.82 3.22 12.19
C ASP A 332 -21.36 2.25 13.28
N ILE A 333 -20.11 1.83 13.28
CA ILE A 333 -19.52 0.91 14.27
C ILE A 333 -18.45 1.56 15.16
N ALA A 334 -18.10 2.82 14.91
CA ALA A 334 -17.04 3.51 15.66
C ALA A 334 -17.37 3.59 17.16
N GLY A 335 -16.37 3.32 18.00
CA GLY A 335 -16.48 3.34 19.46
C GLY A 335 -17.19 2.13 20.07
N LYS A 336 -17.64 1.15 19.27
CA LYS A 336 -18.30 -0.06 19.75
C LYS A 336 -17.32 -1.21 20.08
N GLY A 337 -16.03 -1.05 19.74
CA GLY A 337 -15.02 -2.08 19.96
C GLY A 337 -15.16 -3.31 19.05
N ILE A 338 -15.93 -3.24 17.96
CA ILE A 338 -16.23 -4.36 17.06
C ILE A 338 -15.59 -4.25 15.68
N ALA A 339 -14.83 -3.19 15.41
CA ALA A 339 -14.18 -3.00 14.12
C ALA A 339 -13.16 -4.12 13.85
N ASP A 340 -13.23 -4.72 12.67
CA ASP A 340 -12.23 -5.68 12.19
C ASP A 340 -10.97 -4.93 11.77
N HIS A 341 -9.82 -5.35 12.32
CA HIS A 341 -8.52 -4.74 12.06
C HIS A 341 -7.65 -5.55 11.08
N SER A 342 -8.15 -6.65 10.52
CA SER A 342 -7.37 -7.58 9.68
C SER A 342 -6.74 -6.88 8.47
N SER A 343 -7.50 -6.05 7.73
CA SER A 343 -6.98 -5.26 6.61
C SER A 343 -5.92 -4.24 7.05
N PHE A 344 -6.01 -3.70 8.28
CA PHE A 344 -5.00 -2.78 8.81
C PHE A 344 -3.72 -3.51 9.21
N VAL A 345 -3.83 -4.72 9.76
CA VAL A 345 -2.70 -5.64 10.00
C VAL A 345 -2.03 -5.97 8.69
N ALA A 346 -2.78 -6.38 7.67
CA ALA A 346 -2.26 -6.67 6.33
C ALA A 346 -1.51 -5.45 5.75
N ALA A 347 -2.11 -4.25 5.84
CA ALA A 347 -1.48 -3.00 5.38
C ALA A 347 -0.17 -2.68 6.14
N THR A 348 -0.09 -3.04 7.42
CA THR A 348 1.11 -2.83 8.24
C THR A 348 2.23 -3.77 7.81
N PHE A 349 1.95 -5.05 7.64
CA PHE A 349 2.95 -6.02 7.20
C PHE A 349 3.39 -5.79 5.75
N GLU A 350 2.46 -5.44 4.86
CA GLU A 350 2.80 -5.07 3.48
C GLU A 350 3.73 -3.86 3.44
N CYS A 351 3.49 -2.85 4.29
CA CYS A 351 4.40 -1.70 4.43
C CYS A 351 5.81 -2.14 4.83
N ILE A 352 5.93 -3.03 5.80
CA ILE A 352 7.22 -3.56 6.28
C ILE A 352 7.95 -4.34 5.18
N GLU A 353 7.24 -5.23 4.48
CA GLU A 353 7.80 -6.04 3.39
C GLU A 353 8.27 -5.18 2.21
N ILE A 354 7.47 -4.20 1.80
CA ILE A 354 7.86 -3.25 0.74
C ILE A 354 9.12 -2.47 1.14
N ILE A 355 9.24 -2.02 2.40
CA ILE A 355 10.43 -1.32 2.87
C ILE A 355 11.66 -2.22 2.76
N ARG A 356 11.59 -3.45 3.28
CA ARG A 356 12.68 -4.43 3.24
C ARG A 356 13.10 -4.76 1.81
N THR A 357 12.11 -5.03 0.96
CA THR A 357 12.33 -5.33 -0.45
C THR A 357 13.00 -4.17 -1.18
N ARG A 358 12.52 -2.94 -0.94
CA ARG A 358 13.09 -1.71 -1.54
C ARG A 358 14.52 -1.45 -1.07
N MET A 359 14.82 -1.74 0.19
CA MET A 359 16.20 -1.65 0.72
C MET A 359 17.12 -2.66 0.04
N GLY A 360 16.73 -3.94 0.00
CA GLY A 360 17.50 -4.98 -0.67
C GLY A 360 17.70 -4.72 -2.17
N TYR A 361 16.66 -4.21 -2.84
CA TYR A 361 16.77 -3.81 -4.27
C TYR A 361 17.80 -2.69 -4.47
N LYS A 362 17.87 -1.70 -3.58
CA LYS A 362 18.87 -0.64 -3.63
C LYS A 362 20.27 -1.19 -3.38
N GLU A 363 20.46 -2.02 -2.35
CA GLU A 363 21.74 -2.62 -1.99
C GLU A 363 22.33 -3.45 -3.12
N MET A 364 21.54 -4.32 -3.76
CA MET A 364 21.98 -5.11 -4.91
C MET A 364 22.45 -4.26 -6.11
N ARG A 365 22.05 -2.99 -6.19
CA ARG A 365 22.39 -2.08 -7.29
C ARG A 365 23.53 -1.09 -6.99
N ILE A 366 23.99 -1.00 -5.74
CA ILE A 366 25.13 -0.15 -5.37
C ILE A 366 26.41 -0.65 -6.03
N ASN A 367 26.60 -1.99 -6.15
CA ASN A 367 27.78 -2.59 -6.77
C ASN A 367 27.39 -3.79 -7.66
N PRO A 368 26.74 -3.54 -8.81
CA PRO A 368 26.32 -4.62 -9.67
C PRO A 368 27.52 -5.34 -10.28
N LEU A 369 27.47 -6.68 -10.28
CA LEU A 369 28.46 -7.49 -10.98
C LEU A 369 28.56 -7.05 -12.44
N ARG A 370 29.76 -6.67 -12.88
CA ARG A 370 30.00 -6.31 -14.30
C ARG A 370 29.75 -7.54 -15.16
N ARG A 371 28.84 -7.44 -16.12
CA ARG A 371 28.71 -8.48 -17.17
C ARG A 371 30.05 -8.59 -17.89
N ARG A 372 30.73 -9.74 -17.79
CA ARG A 372 31.87 -10.05 -18.65
C ARG A 372 31.36 -10.04 -20.10
N SER A 373 31.94 -9.21 -20.95
CA SER A 373 31.62 -9.22 -22.37
C SER A 373 32.03 -10.58 -22.95
N ALA A 374 31.33 -11.07 -23.97
CA ALA A 374 31.71 -12.31 -24.68
C ALA A 374 33.18 -12.31 -25.09
N ARG A 375 33.76 -11.13 -25.39
CA ARG A 375 35.17 -10.93 -25.69
C ARG A 375 36.11 -11.21 -24.50
N MET A 376 35.69 -10.91 -23.25
CA MET A 376 36.46 -11.21 -22.05
C MET A 376 36.39 -12.71 -21.70
N LEU A 377 35.28 -13.39 -22.02
CA LEU A 377 35.14 -14.83 -21.83
C LEU A 377 35.96 -15.62 -22.87
N ALA A 378 36.09 -15.13 -24.10
CA ALA A 378 36.89 -15.73 -25.13
C ALA A 378 38.42 -15.60 -24.91
N GLY A 379 38.86 -14.65 -24.05
CA GLY A 379 40.26 -14.46 -23.70
C GLY A 379 40.67 -15.04 -22.32
N ALA A 380 39.76 -15.68 -21.60
CA ALA A 380 40.10 -16.40 -20.36
C ALA A 380 40.77 -17.73 -20.76
N VAL A 381 42.07 -17.79 -20.62
CA VAL A 381 42.85 -19.04 -20.74
C VAL A 381 42.40 -19.91 -19.62
N ASP A 382 41.99 -21.13 -19.96
CA ASP A 382 41.65 -22.19 -19.03
C ASP A 382 42.97 -22.58 -18.27
N GLU A 383 43.19 -22.09 -17.06
CA GLU A 383 44.25 -22.55 -16.20
C GLU A 383 43.88 -23.98 -15.82
N ARG A 384 44.43 -24.94 -16.54
CA ARG A 384 44.41 -26.37 -16.18
C ARG A 384 45.07 -26.49 -14.82
N ILE A 385 44.29 -26.93 -13.85
CA ILE A 385 44.82 -27.44 -12.56
C ILE A 385 45.62 -28.66 -12.94
N GLU A 386 46.96 -28.57 -12.93
CA GLU A 386 47.83 -29.74 -12.95
C GLU A 386 47.70 -30.43 -11.59
N GLU A 387 47.10 -31.62 -11.60
CA GLU A 387 47.11 -32.52 -10.46
C GLU A 387 48.56 -32.96 -10.22
N GLN A 388 49.09 -32.64 -9.05
CA GLN A 388 50.26 -33.30 -8.46
C GLN A 388 49.81 -34.22 -7.33
#